data_7e9f90c2a4b3fd40ba4b0a7761ae10f0
#
_entry.id   7e9f90c2a4b3fd40ba4b0a7761ae10f0
#
_cell.length_a   1.000
_cell.length_b   1.000
_cell.length_c   1.000
_cell.angle_alpha   90.00
_cell.angle_beta   90.00
_cell.angle_gamma   90.00
#
_symmetry.space_group_name_H-M   'P 1'
#
loop_
_entity.id
_entity.type
_entity.pdbx_description
1 polymer ?
#
loop_
_entity_poly.entity_id
_entity_poly.type
_entity_poly.pdbx_seq_one_letter_code
_entity_poly.pdbx_strand_id
1 'polypeptide(L)'
;MKIIKRSGSEVTFDISKIMDAVSKANMEVVHSERLSEEQIETISNNVESICKEMNRSLSVEEIQDLVENQIMNFRAFSVARKYITYRYKRALVRKSNSTDKQILSLLECNNEEVKQENSNKNPTVNSVQRDYMAGEVSKDITKRFLLPPDIVDAHEQGLIHFHDADYFAQHMHNCCLVNLEDMLQNGTVISETMIEKPHSFSTACNIATQAIAQIASSQYGGQSISLAHLAPFVQVSREKFIGQVRDEFEKTGIDASEEKIREVAELRVKDEIKRGVQMIQYQVITLMTTNGQAPFVTVFMYLDEVPEGQTRDDLALVTEEVLRQRMQGVKNEQGVYITPAFPKLIYVLEEDNIHEDSKYWYLTEIAAQCTAKRMVPDLSLIHI
;
A
#
# COMPACT_ATOMS: atom_id res chain seq x y z
N MET A 1 -31.37 -1.04 37.01
CA MET A 1 -30.95 -1.71 35.77
C MET A 1 -29.87 -0.86 35.09
N LYS A 2 -28.84 -1.48 34.54
CA LYS A 2 -27.80 -0.80 33.75
C LYS A 2 -28.00 -1.09 32.28
N ILE A 3 -27.55 -0.17 31.46
CA ILE A 3 -27.55 -0.29 30.00
C ILE A 3 -26.14 0.01 29.45
N ILE A 4 -25.80 -0.59 28.34
CA ILE A 4 -24.51 -0.40 27.65
C ILE A 4 -24.69 0.70 26.61
N LYS A 5 -23.97 1.80 26.80
CA LYS A 5 -23.87 2.85 25.79
C LYS A 5 -23.07 2.36 24.58
N ARG A 6 -23.20 3.05 23.43
CA ARG A 6 -22.42 2.82 22.22
C ARG A 6 -20.89 2.95 22.43
N SER A 7 -20.47 3.67 23.47
CA SER A 7 -19.07 3.76 23.89
C SER A 7 -18.57 2.55 24.71
N GLY A 8 -19.42 1.53 24.91
CA GLY A 8 -19.13 0.40 25.79
C GLY A 8 -19.32 0.68 27.29
N SER A 9 -19.53 1.95 27.70
CA SER A 9 -19.71 2.29 29.11
C SER A 9 -21.12 1.93 29.64
N GLU A 10 -21.17 1.37 30.84
CA GLU A 10 -22.44 1.10 31.52
C GLU A 10 -22.97 2.35 32.22
N VAL A 11 -24.28 2.61 32.07
CA VAL A 11 -24.98 3.71 32.74
C VAL A 11 -26.32 3.22 33.26
N THR A 12 -26.90 3.97 34.20
CA THR A 12 -28.24 3.68 34.73
C THR A 12 -29.29 3.90 33.64
N PHE A 13 -30.25 2.98 33.51
CA PHE A 13 -31.40 3.10 32.63
C PHE A 13 -32.24 4.31 33.04
N ASP A 14 -32.66 5.08 32.04
CA ASP A 14 -33.44 6.30 32.22
C ASP A 14 -34.63 6.29 31.25
N ILE A 15 -35.81 6.02 31.78
CA ILE A 15 -37.07 5.88 31.03
C ILE A 15 -37.47 7.21 30.34
N SER A 16 -37.09 8.36 30.92
CA SER A 16 -37.43 9.67 30.35
C SER A 16 -36.88 9.87 28.95
N LYS A 17 -35.74 9.25 28.65
CA LYS A 17 -35.12 9.29 27.31
C LYS A 17 -35.93 8.55 26.25
N ILE A 18 -36.64 7.48 26.64
CA ILE A 18 -37.57 6.76 25.76
C ILE A 18 -38.79 7.63 25.50
N MET A 19 -39.40 8.18 26.58
CA MET A 19 -40.54 9.08 26.45
C MET A 19 -40.25 10.26 25.55
N ASP A 20 -39.12 10.94 25.75
CA ASP A 20 -38.67 12.07 24.93
C ASP A 20 -38.49 11.70 23.44
N ALA A 21 -37.90 10.55 23.17
CA ALA A 21 -37.65 10.09 21.83
C ALA A 21 -38.95 9.73 21.07
N VAL A 22 -39.87 9.06 21.74
CA VAL A 22 -41.20 8.73 21.17
C VAL A 22 -42.01 10.00 20.98
N SER A 23 -42.04 10.92 21.95
CA SER A 23 -42.74 12.19 21.87
C SER A 23 -42.27 13.04 20.71
N LYS A 24 -40.97 13.13 20.47
CA LYS A 24 -40.38 13.83 19.31
C LYS A 24 -40.86 13.22 17.99
N ALA A 25 -40.86 11.92 17.86
CA ALA A 25 -41.35 11.23 16.66
C ALA A 25 -42.87 11.45 16.49
N ASN A 26 -43.64 11.47 17.58
CA ASN A 26 -45.06 11.67 17.60
C ASN A 26 -45.47 13.09 17.16
N MET A 27 -44.66 14.10 17.50
CA MET A 27 -44.89 15.51 17.05
C MET A 27 -44.75 15.69 15.55
N GLU A 28 -43.97 14.85 14.87
CA GLU A 28 -43.78 14.91 13.42
C GLU A 28 -44.92 14.29 12.60
N VAL A 29 -45.92 13.71 13.27
CA VAL A 29 -47.05 13.04 12.65
C VAL A 29 -48.29 13.96 12.74
N VAL A 30 -49.22 13.84 11.76
CA VAL A 30 -50.47 14.57 11.77
C VAL A 30 -51.28 14.27 13.01
N HIS A 31 -51.98 15.27 13.55
CA HIS A 31 -52.63 15.19 14.89
C HIS A 31 -53.58 13.98 15.06
N SER A 32 -54.25 13.58 13.96
CA SER A 32 -55.19 12.42 13.99
C SER A 32 -54.52 11.04 14.12
N GLU A 33 -53.23 10.95 13.87
CA GLU A 33 -52.46 9.72 13.93
C GLU A 33 -51.48 9.70 15.11
N ARG A 34 -51.53 10.71 15.98
CA ARG A 34 -50.65 10.82 17.14
C ARG A 34 -51.07 9.87 18.26
N LEU A 35 -50.08 9.36 18.98
CA LEU A 35 -50.24 8.70 20.25
C LEU A 35 -50.64 9.73 21.33
N SER A 36 -51.49 9.35 22.26
CA SER A 36 -51.75 10.13 23.49
C SER A 36 -50.55 10.02 24.46
N GLU A 37 -50.49 10.96 25.42
CA GLU A 37 -49.43 10.91 26.47
C GLU A 37 -49.50 9.60 27.28
N GLU A 38 -50.70 9.10 27.62
CA GLU A 38 -50.90 7.83 28.31
C GLU A 38 -50.34 6.62 27.48
N GLN A 39 -50.54 6.69 26.15
CA GLN A 39 -49.99 5.62 25.27
C GLN A 39 -48.46 5.67 25.21
N ILE A 40 -47.86 6.87 25.17
CA ILE A 40 -46.39 7.01 25.21
C ILE A 40 -45.81 6.52 26.53
N GLU A 41 -46.47 6.85 27.63
CA GLU A 41 -46.10 6.35 28.96
C GLU A 41 -46.20 4.81 29.04
N THR A 42 -47.30 4.25 28.53
CA THR A 42 -47.49 2.78 28.49
C THR A 42 -46.43 2.10 27.65
N ILE A 43 -46.10 2.63 26.48
CA ILE A 43 -44.99 2.12 25.62
C ILE A 43 -43.68 2.11 26.39
N SER A 44 -43.37 3.21 27.07
CA SER A 44 -42.11 3.35 27.82
C SER A 44 -42.02 2.41 28.99
N ASN A 45 -43.12 2.23 29.75
CA ASN A 45 -43.22 1.30 30.86
C ASN A 45 -43.13 -0.17 30.41
N ASN A 46 -43.73 -0.51 29.27
CA ASN A 46 -43.62 -1.87 28.70
C ASN A 46 -42.15 -2.17 28.29
N VAL A 47 -41.46 -1.22 27.65
CA VAL A 47 -40.04 -1.39 27.34
C VAL A 47 -39.20 -1.57 28.59
N GLU A 48 -39.46 -0.78 29.66
CA GLU A 48 -38.75 -0.92 30.92
C GLU A 48 -38.98 -2.30 31.54
N SER A 49 -40.23 -2.81 31.54
CA SER A 49 -40.57 -4.14 32.05
C SER A 49 -39.84 -5.25 31.27
N ILE A 50 -39.87 -5.20 29.95
CA ILE A 50 -39.15 -6.18 29.09
C ILE A 50 -37.66 -6.15 29.39
N CYS A 51 -37.08 -4.94 29.49
CA CYS A 51 -35.67 -4.81 29.85
C CYS A 51 -35.31 -5.41 31.21
N LYS A 52 -36.20 -5.30 32.21
CA LYS A 52 -36.01 -5.91 33.53
C LYS A 52 -36.11 -7.42 33.47
N GLU A 53 -37.04 -8.00 32.70
CA GLU A 53 -37.20 -9.43 32.51
C GLU A 53 -36.02 -10.12 31.88
N MET A 54 -35.30 -9.43 30.99
CA MET A 54 -34.11 -9.97 30.31
C MET A 54 -32.90 -10.20 31.22
N ASN A 55 -32.92 -9.68 32.44
CA ASN A 55 -31.93 -9.92 33.51
C ASN A 55 -30.44 -9.77 33.07
N ARG A 56 -30.17 -8.87 32.15
CA ARG A 56 -28.82 -8.50 31.67
C ARG A 56 -28.77 -7.03 31.28
N SER A 57 -27.60 -6.47 31.16
CA SER A 57 -27.41 -5.15 30.57
C SER A 57 -27.68 -5.20 29.07
N LEU A 58 -28.59 -4.35 28.56
CA LEU A 58 -28.95 -4.23 27.16
C LEU A 58 -28.20 -3.06 26.54
N SER A 59 -27.88 -3.19 25.27
CA SER A 59 -27.35 -2.08 24.47
C SER A 59 -28.45 -1.04 24.15
N VAL A 60 -28.03 0.18 23.81
CA VAL A 60 -28.97 1.23 23.38
C VAL A 60 -29.73 0.81 22.12
N GLU A 61 -29.09 0.05 21.23
CA GLU A 61 -29.69 -0.46 20.00
C GLU A 61 -30.82 -1.45 20.30
N GLU A 62 -30.58 -2.43 21.17
CA GLU A 62 -31.62 -3.39 21.58
C GLU A 62 -32.83 -2.70 22.23
N ILE A 63 -32.59 -1.68 23.07
CA ILE A 63 -33.67 -0.88 23.66
C ILE A 63 -34.46 -0.13 22.59
N GLN A 64 -33.78 0.44 21.56
CA GLN A 64 -34.44 1.12 20.48
C GLN A 64 -35.30 0.18 19.62
N ASP A 65 -34.84 -1.07 19.40
CA ASP A 65 -35.63 -2.10 18.72
C ASP A 65 -36.89 -2.47 19.53
N LEU A 66 -36.77 -2.57 20.85
CA LEU A 66 -37.92 -2.78 21.72
C LEU A 66 -38.94 -1.62 21.66
N VAL A 67 -38.46 -0.37 21.62
CA VAL A 67 -39.31 0.82 21.44
C VAL A 67 -40.06 0.78 20.12
N GLU A 68 -39.37 0.47 19.01
CA GLU A 68 -39.99 0.32 17.70
C GLU A 68 -41.10 -0.71 17.69
N ASN A 69 -40.80 -1.89 18.25
CA ASN A 69 -41.78 -2.98 18.36
C ASN A 69 -43.02 -2.56 19.20
N GLN A 70 -42.82 -1.86 20.33
CA GLN A 70 -43.93 -1.40 21.15
C GLN A 70 -44.76 -0.34 20.43
N ILE A 71 -44.19 0.62 19.72
CA ILE A 71 -44.93 1.59 18.90
C ILE A 71 -45.76 0.86 17.82
N MET A 72 -45.20 -0.15 17.17
CA MET A 72 -45.93 -0.97 16.18
C MET A 72 -47.06 -1.79 16.80
N ASN A 73 -46.89 -2.34 18.01
CA ASN A 73 -47.96 -3.06 18.74
C ASN A 73 -49.16 -2.17 19.04
N PHE A 74 -48.94 -0.87 19.28
CA PHE A 74 -50.00 0.13 19.39
C PHE A 74 -50.63 0.54 18.04
N ARG A 75 -50.23 -0.11 16.93
CA ARG A 75 -50.65 0.19 15.55
C ARG A 75 -50.38 1.65 15.12
N ALA A 76 -49.49 2.35 15.82
CA ALA A 76 -49.08 3.71 15.49
C ALA A 76 -48.00 3.73 14.39
N PHE A 77 -48.31 3.16 13.21
CA PHE A 77 -47.36 2.93 12.16
C PHE A 77 -46.71 4.21 11.60
N SER A 78 -47.43 5.32 11.60
CA SER A 78 -46.89 6.62 11.18
C SER A 78 -45.82 7.12 12.17
N VAL A 79 -46.06 6.95 13.47
CA VAL A 79 -45.11 7.29 14.53
C VAL A 79 -43.88 6.38 14.46
N ALA A 80 -44.11 5.06 14.32
CA ALA A 80 -43.02 4.08 14.16
C ALA A 80 -42.12 4.46 12.97
N ARG A 81 -42.71 4.81 11.81
CA ARG A 81 -41.94 5.23 10.63
C ARG A 81 -41.10 6.47 10.88
N LYS A 82 -41.64 7.46 11.59
CA LYS A 82 -40.92 8.68 11.97
C LYS A 82 -39.79 8.37 12.95
N TYR A 83 -40.05 7.52 13.93
CA TYR A 83 -39.04 7.10 14.90
C TYR A 83 -37.87 6.36 14.23
N ILE A 84 -38.14 5.39 13.35
CA ILE A 84 -37.13 4.64 12.58
C ILE A 84 -36.34 5.58 11.68
N THR A 85 -37.02 6.47 10.95
CA THR A 85 -36.36 7.46 10.08
C THR A 85 -35.46 8.41 10.87
N TYR A 86 -35.92 8.88 12.03
CA TYR A 86 -35.09 9.72 12.92
C TYR A 86 -33.86 8.96 13.44
N ARG A 87 -34.04 7.73 13.90
CA ARG A 87 -32.96 6.85 14.34
C ARG A 87 -31.91 6.67 13.24
N TYR A 88 -32.36 6.36 12.03
CA TYR A 88 -31.48 6.19 10.86
C TYR A 88 -30.71 7.47 10.52
N LYS A 89 -31.39 8.62 10.45
CA LYS A 89 -30.74 9.92 10.20
C LYS A 89 -29.68 10.23 11.26
N ARG A 90 -29.98 9.97 12.55
CA ARG A 90 -29.02 10.18 13.65
C ARG A 90 -27.83 9.23 13.59
N ALA A 91 -28.02 8.01 13.11
CA ALA A 91 -26.93 7.08 12.85
C ALA A 91 -26.03 7.57 11.69
N LEU A 92 -26.61 8.03 10.60
CA LEU A 92 -25.86 8.63 9.49
C LEU A 92 -25.06 9.86 9.92
N VAL A 93 -25.67 10.80 10.66
CA VAL A 93 -24.98 12.00 11.17
C VAL A 93 -23.80 11.63 12.09
N ARG A 94 -23.95 10.60 12.90
CA ARG A 94 -22.82 10.13 13.74
C ARG A 94 -21.69 9.52 12.90
N LYS A 95 -22.02 8.74 11.87
CA LYS A 95 -21.02 8.15 10.96
C LYS A 95 -20.30 9.25 10.14
N SER A 96 -21.04 10.23 9.59
CA SER A 96 -20.45 11.35 8.87
C SER A 96 -19.56 12.23 9.76
N ASN A 97 -19.99 12.52 10.99
CA ASN A 97 -19.17 13.31 11.92
C ASN A 97 -17.83 12.63 12.28
N SER A 98 -17.74 11.30 12.23
CA SER A 98 -16.46 10.60 12.45
C SER A 98 -15.55 10.75 11.20
N THR A 99 -16.09 10.62 10.01
CA THR A 99 -15.37 10.79 8.75
C THR A 99 -14.90 12.24 8.57
N ASP A 100 -15.76 13.21 8.81
CA ASP A 100 -15.42 14.65 8.75
C ASP A 100 -14.31 14.99 9.76
N LYS A 101 -14.34 14.43 10.96
CA LYS A 101 -13.31 14.64 11.97
C LYS A 101 -11.97 14.05 11.54
N GLN A 102 -11.96 12.86 10.93
CA GLN A 102 -10.75 12.26 10.38
C GLN A 102 -10.17 13.11 9.25
N ILE A 103 -11.00 13.53 8.30
CA ILE A 103 -10.59 14.41 7.20
C ILE A 103 -10.00 15.72 7.73
N LEU A 104 -10.63 16.36 8.71
CA LEU A 104 -10.10 17.58 9.32
C LEU A 104 -8.75 17.35 10.00
N SER A 105 -8.57 16.25 10.73
CA SER A 105 -7.30 15.91 11.37
C SER A 105 -6.17 15.66 10.35
N LEU A 106 -6.49 15.14 9.18
CA LEU A 106 -5.54 14.99 8.06
C LEU A 106 -5.12 16.36 7.50
N LEU A 107 -6.09 17.26 7.27
CA LEU A 107 -5.82 18.61 6.78
C LEU A 107 -4.98 19.45 7.75
N GLU A 108 -5.18 19.26 9.05
CA GLU A 108 -4.42 19.92 10.11
C GLU A 108 -3.06 19.26 10.38
N CYS A 109 -2.72 18.17 9.70
CA CYS A 109 -1.50 17.38 9.89
C CYS A 109 -1.32 16.87 11.34
N ASN A 110 -2.40 16.67 12.08
CA ASN A 110 -2.37 16.24 13.48
C ASN A 110 -2.88 14.81 13.71
N ASN A 111 -3.13 14.04 12.64
CA ASN A 111 -3.55 12.64 12.70
C ASN A 111 -2.36 11.76 13.12
N GLU A 112 -2.44 11.15 14.30
CA GLU A 112 -1.35 10.34 14.87
C GLU A 112 -1.17 9.01 14.14
N GLU A 113 -2.23 8.41 13.60
CA GLU A 113 -2.14 7.15 12.84
C GLU A 113 -1.31 7.36 11.58
N VAL A 114 -1.59 8.45 10.85
CA VAL A 114 -0.87 8.80 9.63
C VAL A 114 0.59 9.16 9.90
N LYS A 115 0.90 9.79 11.02
CA LYS A 115 2.29 10.10 11.41
C LYS A 115 3.12 8.86 11.67
N GLN A 116 2.50 7.76 12.08
CA GLN A 116 3.17 6.50 12.40
C GLN A 116 3.17 5.52 11.21
N GLU A 117 2.44 5.84 10.15
CA GLU A 117 2.32 4.99 8.99
C GLU A 117 3.58 5.03 8.12
N ASN A 118 3.72 4.06 7.28
CA ASN A 118 4.78 3.74 6.32
C ASN A 118 5.76 4.87 5.97
N SER A 119 7.06 4.56 6.04
CA SER A 119 8.18 5.45 5.67
C SER A 119 8.17 5.92 4.20
N ASN A 120 7.30 5.38 3.34
CA ASN A 120 7.17 5.77 1.94
C ASN A 120 6.13 6.86 1.67
N LYS A 121 5.36 7.29 2.70
CA LYS A 121 4.40 8.39 2.61
C LYS A 121 4.77 9.52 3.57
N ASN A 122 4.81 10.75 3.08
CA ASN A 122 5.01 11.93 3.92
C ASN A 122 3.68 12.68 4.10
N PRO A 123 3.07 12.66 5.30
CA PRO A 123 1.74 13.25 5.54
C PRO A 123 1.66 14.76 5.37
N THR A 124 2.79 15.45 5.26
CA THR A 124 2.81 16.92 5.04
C THR A 124 2.74 17.30 3.56
N VAL A 125 2.89 16.33 2.64
CA VAL A 125 2.83 16.57 1.20
C VAL A 125 1.38 16.59 0.73
N ASN A 126 0.99 17.60 -0.03
CA ASN A 126 -0.41 17.84 -0.46
C ASN A 126 -1.03 16.66 -1.22
N SER A 127 -0.27 15.97 -2.08
CA SER A 127 -0.76 14.79 -2.81
C SER A 127 -1.01 13.60 -1.88
N VAL A 128 -0.18 13.43 -0.83
CA VAL A 128 -0.38 12.41 0.20
C VAL A 128 -1.62 12.71 1.04
N GLN A 129 -1.82 13.96 1.45
CA GLN A 129 -3.04 14.37 2.17
C GLN A 129 -4.30 14.08 1.35
N ARG A 130 -4.25 14.36 0.05
CA ARG A 130 -5.36 14.08 -0.87
C ARG A 130 -5.66 12.58 -0.98
N ASP A 131 -4.64 11.74 -1.03
CA ASP A 131 -4.77 10.28 -1.06
C ASP A 131 -5.40 9.76 0.24
N TYR A 132 -4.95 10.23 1.39
CA TYR A 132 -5.58 9.89 2.68
C TYR A 132 -7.05 10.33 2.78
N MET A 133 -7.37 11.53 2.29
CA MET A 133 -8.77 12.00 2.26
C MET A 133 -9.63 11.09 1.37
N ALA A 134 -9.13 10.69 0.22
CA ALA A 134 -9.81 9.74 -0.67
C ALA A 134 -9.99 8.38 0.03
N GLY A 135 -8.98 7.91 0.76
CA GLY A 135 -9.04 6.70 1.57
C GLY A 135 -10.13 6.75 2.65
N GLU A 136 -10.25 7.85 3.39
CA GLU A 136 -11.31 7.99 4.41
C GLU A 136 -12.71 8.00 3.79
N VAL A 137 -12.89 8.64 2.65
CA VAL A 137 -14.16 8.58 1.90
C VAL A 137 -14.45 7.16 1.40
N SER A 138 -13.43 6.47 0.88
CA SER A 138 -13.54 5.08 0.43
C SER A 138 -13.91 4.14 1.58
N LYS A 139 -13.26 4.25 2.75
CA LYS A 139 -13.61 3.47 3.97
C LYS A 139 -15.08 3.66 4.35
N ASP A 140 -15.55 4.90 4.36
CA ASP A 140 -16.94 5.20 4.71
C ASP A 140 -17.93 4.60 3.70
N ILE A 141 -17.66 4.72 2.40
CA ILE A 141 -18.49 4.14 1.34
C ILE A 141 -18.47 2.61 1.42
N THR A 142 -17.28 2.01 1.61
CA THR A 142 -17.10 0.57 1.73
C THR A 142 -17.96 0.01 2.86
N LYS A 143 -17.89 0.61 4.05
CA LYS A 143 -18.66 0.17 5.22
C LYS A 143 -20.16 0.40 5.10
N ARG A 144 -20.59 1.48 4.45
CA ARG A 144 -22.02 1.81 4.38
C ARG A 144 -22.76 1.16 3.23
N PHE A 145 -22.10 0.87 2.11
CA PHE A 145 -22.77 0.50 0.87
C PHE A 145 -22.24 -0.77 0.20
N LEU A 146 -20.96 -1.09 0.37
CA LEU A 146 -20.33 -2.17 -0.41
C LEU A 146 -20.21 -3.48 0.35
N LEU A 147 -20.02 -3.42 1.67
CA LEU A 147 -19.91 -4.62 2.50
C LEU A 147 -21.29 -5.02 3.09
N PRO A 148 -21.54 -6.33 3.24
CA PRO A 148 -22.68 -6.81 4.02
C PRO A 148 -22.63 -6.28 5.47
N PRO A 149 -23.78 -5.92 6.06
CA PRO A 149 -23.82 -5.33 7.41
C PRO A 149 -23.20 -6.22 8.51
N ASP A 150 -23.35 -7.53 8.41
CA ASP A 150 -22.79 -8.51 9.35
C ASP A 150 -21.25 -8.53 9.31
N ILE A 151 -20.65 -8.36 8.14
CA ILE A 151 -19.19 -8.22 7.96
C ILE A 151 -18.71 -6.90 8.60
N VAL A 152 -19.43 -5.81 8.38
CA VAL A 152 -19.10 -4.51 8.98
C VAL A 152 -19.18 -4.59 10.51
N ASP A 153 -20.25 -5.18 11.03
CA ASP A 153 -20.45 -5.34 12.47
C ASP A 153 -19.35 -6.23 13.09
N ALA A 154 -19.00 -7.34 12.45
CA ALA A 154 -17.91 -8.21 12.88
C ALA A 154 -16.54 -7.50 12.89
N HIS A 155 -16.28 -6.66 11.89
CA HIS A 155 -15.07 -5.83 11.83
C HIS A 155 -15.04 -4.77 12.95
N GLU A 156 -16.15 -4.05 13.15
CA GLU A 156 -16.26 -3.01 14.20
C GLU A 156 -16.20 -3.59 15.62
N GLN A 157 -16.62 -4.84 15.81
CA GLN A 157 -16.50 -5.58 17.08
C GLN A 157 -15.10 -6.20 17.27
N GLY A 158 -14.22 -6.16 16.27
CA GLY A 158 -12.89 -6.75 16.34
C GLY A 158 -12.87 -8.28 16.22
N LEU A 159 -13.95 -8.91 15.77
CA LEU A 159 -14.02 -10.36 15.53
C LEU A 159 -13.24 -10.76 14.27
N ILE A 160 -13.24 -9.89 13.28
CA ILE A 160 -12.45 -9.99 12.05
C ILE A 160 -11.80 -8.65 11.74
N HIS A 161 -10.77 -8.67 10.90
CA HIS A 161 -10.20 -7.45 10.31
C HIS A 161 -10.43 -7.46 8.80
N PHE A 162 -11.28 -6.55 8.30
CA PHE A 162 -11.41 -6.30 6.86
C PHE A 162 -10.31 -5.33 6.46
N HIS A 163 -9.29 -5.87 5.77
CA HIS A 163 -8.09 -5.12 5.38
C HIS A 163 -8.37 -4.22 4.18
N ASP A 164 -7.68 -3.09 4.08
CA ASP A 164 -7.65 -2.19 2.92
C ASP A 164 -9.02 -1.65 2.49
N ALA A 165 -9.92 -1.38 3.44
CA ALA A 165 -11.23 -0.79 3.17
C ALA A 165 -11.15 0.58 2.47
N ASP A 166 -10.02 1.27 2.59
CA ASP A 166 -9.69 2.54 1.95
C ASP A 166 -9.40 2.43 0.45
N TYR A 167 -9.04 1.25 -0.04
CA TYR A 167 -8.80 0.99 -1.47
C TYR A 167 -9.86 0.10 -2.13
N PHE A 168 -10.74 -0.52 -1.33
CA PHE A 168 -11.71 -1.49 -1.82
C PHE A 168 -12.70 -0.92 -2.85
N ALA A 169 -13.14 0.33 -2.66
CA ALA A 169 -14.11 0.97 -3.54
C ALA A 169 -13.56 1.30 -4.95
N GLN A 170 -12.26 1.36 -5.13
CA GLN A 170 -11.61 1.88 -6.35
C GLN A 170 -10.93 0.80 -7.19
N HIS A 171 -11.03 -0.47 -6.82
CA HIS A 171 -10.40 -1.59 -7.52
C HIS A 171 -8.88 -1.43 -7.75
N MET A 172 -8.18 -0.78 -6.85
CA MET A 172 -6.73 -0.68 -6.91
C MET A 172 -6.08 -2.03 -6.55
N HIS A 173 -4.98 -2.36 -7.23
CA HIS A 173 -4.20 -3.54 -6.91
C HIS A 173 -3.39 -3.32 -5.63
N ASN A 174 -3.25 -4.35 -4.79
CA ASN A 174 -2.37 -4.30 -3.64
C ASN A 174 -0.90 -4.45 -4.09
N CYS A 175 -0.50 -5.67 -4.44
CA CYS A 175 0.89 -6.01 -4.78
C CYS A 175 0.97 -6.70 -6.14
N CYS A 176 2.15 -6.65 -6.77
CA CYS A 176 2.39 -7.38 -8.01
C CYS A 176 3.85 -7.85 -8.15
N LEU A 177 4.03 -8.90 -8.94
CA LEU A 177 5.31 -9.28 -9.52
C LEU A 177 5.37 -8.67 -10.93
N VAL A 178 6.38 -7.85 -11.17
CA VAL A 178 6.50 -7.15 -12.47
C VAL A 178 7.28 -8.03 -13.44
N ASN A 179 6.64 -8.43 -14.51
CA ASN A 179 7.30 -9.18 -15.59
C ASN A 179 8.11 -8.23 -16.48
N LEU A 180 9.23 -7.73 -15.93
CA LEU A 180 10.14 -6.88 -16.70
C LEU A 180 10.79 -7.61 -17.86
N GLU A 181 10.93 -8.93 -17.79
CA GLU A 181 11.50 -9.70 -18.90
C GLU A 181 10.68 -9.52 -20.16
N ASP A 182 9.37 -9.78 -20.11
CA ASP A 182 8.48 -9.60 -21.24
C ASP A 182 8.43 -8.14 -21.72
N MET A 183 8.28 -7.21 -20.77
CA MET A 183 8.20 -5.77 -21.06
C MET A 183 9.46 -5.25 -21.79
N LEU A 184 10.64 -5.73 -21.41
CA LEU A 184 11.90 -5.30 -22.00
C LEU A 184 12.25 -6.05 -23.28
N GLN A 185 11.89 -7.35 -23.41
CA GLN A 185 12.20 -8.14 -24.60
C GLN A 185 11.25 -7.88 -25.77
N ASN A 186 9.96 -7.67 -25.48
CA ASN A 186 8.91 -7.53 -26.47
C ASN A 186 8.40 -6.08 -26.62
N GLY A 187 8.88 -5.18 -25.76
CA GLY A 187 8.34 -3.83 -25.66
C GLY A 187 7.11 -3.76 -24.76
N THR A 188 6.70 -2.55 -24.43
CA THR A 188 5.56 -2.31 -23.53
C THR A 188 4.90 -0.97 -23.85
N VAL A 189 3.69 -0.76 -23.34
CA VAL A 189 2.99 0.52 -23.46
C VAL A 189 3.02 1.25 -22.12
N ILE A 190 3.56 2.46 -22.09
CA ILE A 190 3.55 3.33 -20.91
C ILE A 190 2.87 4.63 -21.31
N SER A 191 1.80 5.00 -20.61
CA SER A 191 1.02 6.22 -20.88
C SER A 191 0.65 6.37 -22.37
N GLU A 192 0.06 5.32 -22.95
CA GLU A 192 -0.39 5.24 -24.35
C GLU A 192 0.75 5.30 -25.40
N THR A 193 2.01 5.30 -24.96
CA THR A 193 3.18 5.33 -25.84
C THR A 193 3.84 3.96 -25.90
N MET A 194 4.07 3.47 -27.11
CA MET A 194 4.82 2.22 -27.34
C MET A 194 6.29 2.43 -27.02
N ILE A 195 6.82 1.64 -26.14
CA ILE A 195 8.23 1.60 -25.75
C ILE A 195 8.83 0.33 -26.37
N GLU A 196 9.75 0.50 -27.28
CA GLU A 196 10.43 -0.61 -27.96
C GLU A 196 11.49 -1.27 -27.07
N LYS A 197 11.95 -2.45 -27.49
CA LYS A 197 13.05 -3.17 -26.84
C LYS A 197 14.29 -2.28 -26.69
N PRO A 198 14.88 -2.17 -25.48
CA PRO A 198 16.06 -1.35 -25.27
C PRO A 198 17.31 -1.87 -26.03
N HIS A 199 18.13 -0.94 -26.49
CA HIS A 199 19.39 -1.20 -27.21
C HIS A 199 20.62 -0.97 -26.33
N SER A 200 20.47 -0.94 -25.00
CA SER A 200 21.57 -0.89 -24.03
C SER A 200 21.07 -1.20 -22.62
N PHE A 201 21.96 -1.57 -21.73
CA PHE A 201 21.68 -1.76 -20.32
C PHE A 201 21.15 -0.48 -19.66
N SER A 202 21.75 0.66 -19.96
CA SER A 202 21.32 1.96 -19.44
C SER A 202 19.87 2.29 -19.85
N THR A 203 19.50 2.02 -21.10
CA THR A 203 18.12 2.21 -21.57
C THR A 203 17.17 1.24 -20.89
N ALA A 204 17.56 -0.02 -20.72
CA ALA A 204 16.76 -1.02 -20.00
C ALA A 204 16.49 -0.58 -18.54
N CYS A 205 17.51 -0.08 -17.84
CA CYS A 205 17.36 0.48 -16.50
C CYS A 205 16.38 1.66 -16.45
N ASN A 206 16.46 2.56 -17.44
CA ASN A 206 15.53 3.70 -17.51
C ASN A 206 14.08 3.26 -17.75
N ILE A 207 13.84 2.35 -18.68
CA ILE A 207 12.50 1.82 -18.96
C ILE A 207 11.96 1.07 -17.74
N ALA A 208 12.79 0.27 -17.07
CA ALA A 208 12.40 -0.43 -15.84
C ALA A 208 11.93 0.55 -14.76
N THR A 209 12.62 1.67 -14.56
CA THR A 209 12.21 2.67 -13.56
C THR A 209 10.92 3.40 -13.94
N GLN A 210 10.67 3.63 -15.21
CA GLN A 210 9.41 4.19 -15.70
C GLN A 210 8.25 3.19 -15.51
N ALA A 211 8.46 1.91 -15.81
CA ALA A 211 7.49 0.85 -15.53
C ALA A 211 7.15 0.77 -14.03
N ILE A 212 8.18 0.78 -13.17
CA ILE A 212 8.02 0.83 -11.71
C ILE A 212 7.14 2.02 -11.27
N ALA A 213 7.40 3.20 -11.81
CA ALA A 213 6.66 4.42 -11.50
C ALA A 213 5.19 4.34 -11.92
N GLN A 214 4.94 3.83 -13.13
CA GLN A 214 3.59 3.67 -13.66
C GLN A 214 2.78 2.67 -12.85
N ILE A 215 3.37 1.53 -12.52
CA ILE A 215 2.75 0.49 -11.69
C ILE A 215 2.46 1.04 -10.30
N ALA A 216 3.44 1.69 -9.66
CA ALA A 216 3.27 2.29 -8.33
C ALA A 216 2.19 3.38 -8.29
N SER A 217 1.85 4.00 -9.42
CA SER A 217 0.73 4.96 -9.52
C SER A 217 -0.64 4.29 -9.60
N SER A 218 -0.71 2.98 -9.83
CA SER A 218 -1.95 2.22 -9.99
C SER A 218 -2.18 1.20 -8.88
N GLN A 219 -1.29 1.15 -7.89
CA GLN A 219 -1.39 0.23 -6.76
C GLN A 219 -1.03 0.94 -5.44
N TYR A 220 -1.41 0.34 -4.31
CA TYR A 220 -1.13 0.89 -2.98
C TYR A 220 -0.12 0.07 -2.18
N GLY A 221 0.17 -1.16 -2.60
CA GLY A 221 1.17 -2.04 -1.97
C GLY A 221 2.49 -2.09 -2.73
N GLY A 222 3.25 -3.17 -2.52
CA GLY A 222 4.58 -3.35 -3.07
C GLY A 222 4.60 -4.01 -4.44
N GLN A 223 5.66 -3.75 -5.17
CA GLN A 223 6.00 -4.45 -6.40
C GLN A 223 7.37 -5.10 -6.28
N SER A 224 7.52 -6.24 -6.93
CA SER A 224 8.79 -6.98 -6.96
C SER A 224 9.32 -7.08 -8.38
N ILE A 225 10.62 -6.86 -8.53
CA ILE A 225 11.37 -7.03 -9.78
C ILE A 225 12.56 -7.93 -9.56
N SER A 226 13.05 -8.57 -10.62
CA SER A 226 14.32 -9.30 -10.62
C SER A 226 15.38 -8.58 -11.44
N LEU A 227 16.62 -8.55 -10.94
CA LEU A 227 17.78 -8.07 -11.71
C LEU A 227 18.12 -8.99 -12.89
N ALA A 228 17.72 -10.26 -12.84
CA ALA A 228 17.85 -11.21 -13.93
C ALA A 228 17.26 -10.70 -15.25
N HIS A 229 16.15 -9.96 -15.17
CA HIS A 229 15.48 -9.39 -16.34
C HIS A 229 16.28 -8.26 -17.02
N LEU A 230 17.22 -7.64 -16.31
CA LEU A 230 18.11 -6.59 -16.84
C LEU A 230 19.44 -7.15 -17.38
N ALA A 231 19.88 -8.29 -16.86
CA ALA A 231 21.18 -8.87 -17.19
C ALA A 231 21.43 -9.10 -18.70
N PRO A 232 20.46 -9.57 -19.51
CA PRO A 232 20.66 -9.76 -20.95
C PRO A 232 21.07 -8.49 -21.69
N PHE A 233 20.69 -7.31 -21.19
CA PHE A 233 21.00 -6.03 -21.82
C PHE A 233 22.45 -5.58 -21.57
N VAL A 234 23.18 -6.21 -20.66
CA VAL A 234 24.62 -6.01 -20.49
C VAL A 234 25.36 -6.53 -21.72
N GLN A 235 24.95 -7.70 -22.25
CA GLN A 235 25.52 -8.24 -23.49
C GLN A 235 25.22 -7.35 -24.70
N VAL A 236 24.00 -6.79 -24.78
CA VAL A 236 23.63 -5.83 -25.84
C VAL A 236 24.56 -4.60 -25.82
N SER A 237 24.83 -4.07 -24.62
CA SER A 237 25.77 -2.96 -24.44
C SER A 237 27.21 -3.36 -24.80
N ARG A 238 27.64 -4.56 -24.43
CA ARG A 238 28.98 -5.08 -24.74
C ARG A 238 29.22 -5.12 -26.23
N GLU A 239 28.31 -5.70 -27.01
CA GLU A 239 28.39 -5.76 -28.46
C GLU A 239 28.43 -4.35 -29.08
N LYS A 240 27.58 -3.45 -28.61
CA LYS A 240 27.57 -2.06 -29.03
C LYS A 240 28.91 -1.38 -28.76
N PHE A 241 29.50 -1.55 -27.58
CA PHE A 241 30.78 -0.92 -27.25
C PHE A 241 31.94 -1.53 -28.02
N ILE A 242 31.95 -2.82 -28.31
CA ILE A 242 32.95 -3.44 -29.17
C ILE A 242 32.91 -2.78 -30.54
N GLY A 243 31.72 -2.60 -31.15
CA GLY A 243 31.59 -1.91 -32.42
C GLY A 243 32.09 -0.46 -32.36
N GLN A 244 31.67 0.28 -31.34
CA GLN A 244 32.07 1.69 -31.15
C GLN A 244 33.60 1.85 -30.99
N VAL A 245 34.22 1.00 -30.16
CA VAL A 245 35.67 1.07 -29.93
C VAL A 245 36.44 0.72 -31.20
N ARG A 246 35.98 -0.26 -31.98
CA ARG A 246 36.57 -0.61 -33.28
C ARG A 246 36.52 0.57 -34.23
N ASP A 247 35.35 1.16 -34.42
CA ASP A 247 35.16 2.32 -35.29
C ASP A 247 36.00 3.53 -34.86
N GLU A 248 36.13 3.77 -33.55
CA GLU A 248 36.95 4.86 -33.02
C GLU A 248 38.44 4.62 -33.31
N PHE A 249 38.95 3.40 -33.14
CA PHE A 249 40.36 3.06 -33.41
C PHE A 249 40.64 3.15 -34.89
N GLU A 250 39.75 2.66 -35.78
CA GLU A 250 39.88 2.82 -37.22
C GLU A 250 39.93 4.30 -37.64
N LYS A 251 39.00 5.11 -37.14
CA LYS A 251 38.94 6.56 -37.46
C LYS A 251 40.14 7.34 -36.95
N THR A 252 40.75 6.89 -35.87
CA THR A 252 41.93 7.55 -35.28
C THR A 252 43.25 6.97 -35.77
N GLY A 253 43.21 5.95 -36.63
CA GLY A 253 44.38 5.27 -37.13
C GLY A 253 45.18 4.45 -36.12
N ILE A 254 44.50 4.02 -35.04
CA ILE A 254 45.08 3.17 -33.99
C ILE A 254 44.93 1.70 -34.43
N ASP A 255 46.04 1.02 -34.67
CA ASP A 255 46.05 -0.41 -34.91
C ASP A 255 46.00 -1.14 -33.55
N ALA A 256 44.84 -1.77 -33.24
CA ALA A 256 44.61 -2.48 -32.00
C ALA A 256 44.13 -3.92 -32.25
N SER A 257 44.63 -4.83 -31.43
CA SER A 257 44.14 -6.22 -31.46
C SER A 257 42.67 -6.31 -31.01
N GLU A 258 41.98 -7.34 -31.50
CA GLU A 258 40.60 -7.65 -31.05
C GLU A 258 40.51 -7.83 -29.50
N GLU A 259 41.55 -8.37 -28.88
CA GLU A 259 41.63 -8.47 -27.42
C GLU A 259 41.63 -7.09 -26.76
N LYS A 260 42.42 -6.13 -27.32
CA LYS A 260 42.46 -4.78 -26.77
C LYS A 260 41.15 -4.02 -26.98
N ILE A 261 40.48 -4.23 -28.11
CA ILE A 261 39.13 -3.67 -28.37
C ILE A 261 38.13 -4.20 -27.31
N ARG A 262 38.13 -5.51 -27.04
CA ARG A 262 37.25 -6.11 -26.01
C ARG A 262 37.60 -5.60 -24.62
N GLU A 263 38.86 -5.49 -24.25
CA GLU A 263 39.28 -4.95 -22.96
C GLU A 263 38.73 -3.53 -22.73
N VAL A 264 38.86 -2.67 -23.73
CA VAL A 264 38.33 -1.29 -23.64
C VAL A 264 36.81 -1.29 -23.60
N ALA A 265 36.16 -2.16 -24.35
CA ALA A 265 34.68 -2.31 -24.31
C ALA A 265 34.20 -2.77 -22.93
N GLU A 266 34.87 -3.72 -22.29
CA GLU A 266 34.52 -4.19 -20.93
C GLU A 266 34.66 -3.09 -19.89
N LEU A 267 35.63 -2.19 -20.01
CA LEU A 267 35.70 -1.02 -19.09
C LEU A 267 34.48 -0.11 -19.27
N ARG A 268 33.99 0.07 -20.49
CA ARG A 268 32.76 0.86 -20.77
C ARG A 268 31.52 0.14 -20.27
N VAL A 269 31.43 -1.19 -20.40
CA VAL A 269 30.34 -2.00 -19.83
C VAL A 269 30.25 -1.83 -18.31
N LYS A 270 31.39 -1.96 -17.61
CA LYS A 270 31.42 -1.76 -16.15
C LYS A 270 30.98 -0.35 -15.74
N ASP A 271 31.41 0.68 -16.47
CA ASP A 271 30.99 2.05 -16.21
C ASP A 271 29.49 2.25 -16.49
N GLU A 272 28.96 1.64 -17.55
CA GLU A 272 27.53 1.66 -17.84
C GLU A 272 26.69 0.94 -16.77
N ILE A 273 27.14 -0.24 -16.29
CA ILE A 273 26.48 -0.95 -15.18
C ILE A 273 26.42 -0.02 -13.96
N LYS A 274 27.53 0.59 -13.58
CA LYS A 274 27.61 1.51 -12.45
C LYS A 274 26.60 2.66 -12.58
N ARG A 275 26.53 3.30 -13.76
CA ARG A 275 25.58 4.40 -14.02
C ARG A 275 24.14 3.93 -14.07
N GLY A 276 23.86 2.77 -14.67
CA GLY A 276 22.52 2.19 -14.74
C GLY A 276 21.96 1.84 -13.37
N VAL A 277 22.76 1.20 -12.53
CA VAL A 277 22.39 0.90 -11.14
C VAL A 277 22.17 2.17 -10.34
N GLN A 278 23.06 3.17 -10.47
CA GLN A 278 22.90 4.47 -9.82
C GLN A 278 21.62 5.16 -10.26
N MET A 279 21.25 5.08 -11.52
CA MET A 279 20.02 5.67 -12.06
C MET A 279 18.79 5.00 -11.46
N ILE A 280 18.73 3.66 -11.40
CA ILE A 280 17.62 2.93 -10.73
C ILE A 280 17.49 3.38 -9.27
N GLN A 281 18.59 3.36 -8.53
CA GLN A 281 18.58 3.77 -7.13
C GLN A 281 18.11 5.22 -6.96
N TYR A 282 18.63 6.14 -7.75
CA TYR A 282 18.25 7.55 -7.71
C TYR A 282 16.77 7.76 -8.02
N GLN A 283 16.27 7.15 -9.09
CA GLN A 283 14.88 7.33 -9.51
C GLN A 283 13.90 6.71 -8.48
N VAL A 284 14.17 5.52 -7.97
CA VAL A 284 13.31 4.89 -6.94
C VAL A 284 13.23 5.74 -5.66
N ILE A 285 14.31 6.42 -5.28
CA ILE A 285 14.36 7.24 -4.06
C ILE A 285 13.71 8.61 -4.25
N THR A 286 13.90 9.22 -5.42
CA THR A 286 13.46 10.60 -5.67
C THR A 286 12.11 10.71 -6.36
N LEU A 287 11.61 9.62 -6.92
CA LEU A 287 10.34 9.60 -7.63
C LEU A 287 9.18 9.60 -6.64
N MET A 288 8.21 10.47 -6.89
CA MET A 288 6.93 10.49 -6.20
C MET A 288 5.84 10.06 -7.18
N THR A 289 5.07 9.05 -6.81
CA THR A 289 3.93 8.57 -7.61
C THR A 289 2.75 9.53 -7.52
N THR A 290 1.72 9.31 -8.34
CA THR A 290 0.48 10.08 -8.30
C THR A 290 -0.23 10.02 -6.94
N ASN A 291 0.00 8.95 -6.16
CA ASN A 291 -0.53 8.79 -4.80
C ASN A 291 0.33 9.50 -3.73
N GLY A 292 1.38 10.23 -4.15
CA GLY A 292 2.26 10.96 -3.25
C GLY A 292 3.22 10.09 -2.43
N GLN A 293 3.47 8.85 -2.85
CA GLN A 293 4.40 7.94 -2.17
C GLN A 293 5.61 7.61 -3.05
N ALA A 294 6.73 7.26 -2.43
CA ALA A 294 7.84 6.63 -3.13
C ALA A 294 7.44 5.21 -3.57
N PRO A 295 7.92 4.71 -4.72
CA PRO A 295 7.64 3.35 -5.14
C PRO A 295 8.10 2.32 -4.10
N PHE A 296 7.17 1.50 -3.62
CA PHE A 296 7.46 0.39 -2.70
C PHE A 296 7.97 -0.80 -3.52
N VAL A 297 9.29 -0.86 -3.73
CA VAL A 297 9.93 -1.84 -4.62
C VAL A 297 10.79 -2.81 -3.84
N THR A 298 10.64 -4.10 -4.15
CA THR A 298 11.56 -5.16 -3.75
C THR A 298 12.34 -5.63 -4.98
N VAL A 299 13.67 -5.70 -4.85
CA VAL A 299 14.57 -6.15 -5.91
C VAL A 299 15.18 -7.48 -5.50
N PHE A 300 14.93 -8.51 -6.31
CA PHE A 300 15.52 -9.82 -6.15
C PHE A 300 16.86 -9.89 -6.88
N MET A 301 17.86 -10.41 -6.18
CA MET A 301 19.20 -10.74 -6.68
C MET A 301 19.32 -12.25 -6.61
N TYR A 302 18.90 -12.92 -7.68
CA TYR A 302 18.78 -14.36 -7.79
C TYR A 302 19.54 -14.85 -9.02
N LEU A 303 20.72 -15.48 -8.82
CA LEU A 303 21.63 -15.84 -9.91
C LEU A 303 21.09 -17.00 -10.75
N ASP A 304 20.46 -17.98 -10.10
CA ASP A 304 19.94 -19.18 -10.77
C ASP A 304 18.67 -18.94 -11.59
N GLU A 305 18.12 -17.71 -11.55
CA GLU A 305 17.03 -17.29 -12.44
C GLU A 305 17.48 -17.21 -13.92
N VAL A 306 18.78 -17.18 -14.17
CA VAL A 306 19.35 -17.24 -15.52
C VAL A 306 20.30 -18.45 -15.67
N PRO A 307 20.37 -19.06 -16.88
CA PRO A 307 21.25 -20.20 -17.10
C PRO A 307 22.73 -19.82 -16.87
N GLU A 308 23.55 -20.81 -16.55
CA GLU A 308 24.99 -20.64 -16.47
C GLU A 308 25.56 -20.07 -17.76
N GLY A 309 26.60 -19.23 -17.65
CA GLY A 309 27.27 -18.58 -18.75
C GLY A 309 27.38 -17.07 -18.61
N GLN A 310 27.59 -16.39 -19.71
CA GLN A 310 27.85 -14.94 -19.72
C GLN A 310 26.74 -14.11 -19.08
N THR A 311 25.47 -14.48 -19.27
CA THR A 311 24.35 -13.73 -18.70
C THR A 311 24.33 -13.83 -17.15
N ARG A 312 24.68 -15.00 -16.58
CA ARG A 312 24.83 -15.15 -15.13
C ARG A 312 26.03 -14.35 -14.61
N ASP A 313 27.14 -14.35 -15.31
CA ASP A 313 28.29 -13.52 -14.96
C ASP A 313 27.95 -12.01 -15.02
N ASP A 314 27.18 -11.59 -16.02
CA ASP A 314 26.71 -10.23 -16.16
C ASP A 314 25.72 -9.86 -15.04
N LEU A 315 24.83 -10.79 -14.64
CA LEU A 315 23.95 -10.62 -13.49
C LEU A 315 24.74 -10.48 -12.19
N ALA A 316 25.81 -11.26 -12.04
CA ALA A 316 26.71 -11.16 -10.89
C ALA A 316 27.38 -9.79 -10.81
N LEU A 317 27.82 -9.21 -11.94
CA LEU A 317 28.38 -7.85 -11.99
C LEU A 317 27.34 -6.79 -11.61
N VAL A 318 26.09 -6.91 -12.09
CA VAL A 318 25.01 -5.99 -11.73
C VAL A 318 24.68 -6.10 -10.23
N THR A 319 24.59 -7.32 -9.71
CA THR A 319 24.35 -7.61 -8.28
C THR A 319 25.46 -7.01 -7.40
N GLU A 320 26.71 -7.21 -7.78
CA GLU A 320 27.85 -6.63 -7.08
C GLU A 320 27.74 -5.11 -6.98
N GLU A 321 27.43 -4.45 -8.10
CA GLU A 321 27.32 -2.99 -8.12
C GLU A 321 26.14 -2.50 -7.29
N VAL A 322 24.99 -3.19 -7.31
CA VAL A 322 23.84 -2.87 -6.43
C VAL A 322 24.24 -2.93 -4.97
N LEU A 323 24.93 -3.99 -4.55
CA LEU A 323 25.40 -4.17 -3.18
C LEU A 323 26.40 -3.08 -2.77
N ARG A 324 27.37 -2.76 -3.65
CA ARG A 324 28.39 -1.72 -3.39
C ARG A 324 27.76 -0.35 -3.23
N GLN A 325 26.81 0.03 -4.09
CA GLN A 325 26.12 1.30 -3.99
C GLN A 325 25.21 1.36 -2.76
N ARG A 326 24.54 0.26 -2.41
CA ARG A 326 23.77 0.17 -1.17
C ARG A 326 24.67 0.32 0.07
N MET A 327 25.83 -0.29 0.06
CA MET A 327 26.82 -0.18 1.15
C MET A 327 27.31 1.27 1.31
N GLN A 328 27.47 2.01 0.22
CA GLN A 328 27.76 3.44 0.26
C GLN A 328 26.60 4.22 0.88
N GLY A 329 25.36 3.91 0.51
CA GLY A 329 24.15 4.64 0.88
C GLY A 329 23.94 5.90 0.04
N VAL A 330 22.94 6.70 0.41
CA VAL A 330 22.61 7.98 -0.23
C VAL A 330 22.78 9.14 0.74
N LYS A 331 23.13 10.30 0.22
CA LYS A 331 23.24 11.52 1.05
C LYS A 331 21.84 12.10 1.28
N ASN A 332 21.53 12.39 2.54
CA ASN A 332 20.37 13.19 2.88
C ASN A 332 20.65 14.70 2.65
N GLU A 333 19.70 15.56 2.98
CA GLU A 333 19.82 17.03 2.86
C GLU A 333 20.96 17.62 3.69
N GLN A 334 21.36 16.97 4.79
CA GLN A 334 22.51 17.37 5.62
C GLN A 334 23.84 16.82 5.10
N GLY A 335 23.86 16.12 3.96
CA GLY A 335 25.06 15.52 3.38
C GLY A 335 25.54 14.23 4.07
N VAL A 336 24.76 13.69 5.00
CA VAL A 336 25.08 12.43 5.71
C VAL A 336 24.61 11.24 4.90
N TYR A 337 25.45 10.20 4.79
CA TYR A 337 25.09 8.97 4.11
C TYR A 337 24.14 8.12 4.97
N ILE A 338 22.93 7.93 4.48
CA ILE A 338 21.87 7.12 5.10
C ILE A 338 21.53 5.89 4.25
N THR A 339 20.84 4.94 4.85
CA THR A 339 20.23 3.81 4.14
C THR A 339 18.83 4.24 3.65
N PRO A 340 18.54 4.25 2.34
CA PRO A 340 17.19 4.53 1.87
C PRO A 340 16.25 3.37 2.21
N ALA A 341 14.97 3.68 2.47
CA ALA A 341 13.95 2.66 2.76
C ALA A 341 13.71 1.72 1.57
N PHE A 342 13.77 2.27 0.35
CA PHE A 342 13.57 1.53 -0.91
C PHE A 342 14.72 1.79 -1.89
N PRO A 343 14.91 0.85 -2.86
CA PRO A 343 14.28 -0.48 -2.94
C PRO A 343 14.71 -1.39 -1.76
N LYS A 344 13.80 -2.29 -1.32
CA LYS A 344 14.21 -3.44 -0.51
C LYS A 344 15.05 -4.36 -1.37
N LEU A 345 16.09 -4.94 -0.80
CA LEU A 345 16.99 -5.85 -1.51
C LEU A 345 16.90 -7.24 -0.89
N ILE A 346 16.69 -8.24 -1.71
CA ILE A 346 16.71 -9.65 -1.31
C ILE A 346 17.83 -10.33 -2.09
N TYR A 347 18.81 -10.85 -1.38
CA TYR A 347 19.90 -11.66 -1.94
C TYR A 347 19.62 -13.13 -1.67
N VAL A 348 19.49 -13.90 -2.75
CA VAL A 348 19.15 -15.32 -2.66
C VAL A 348 20.42 -16.14 -2.50
N LEU A 349 20.43 -16.99 -1.46
CA LEU A 349 21.50 -17.92 -1.19
C LEU A 349 21.26 -19.23 -1.95
N GLU A 350 22.27 -19.66 -2.71
CA GLU A 350 22.21 -20.78 -3.65
C GLU A 350 23.50 -21.60 -3.57
N GLU A 351 23.51 -22.79 -4.15
CA GLU A 351 24.66 -23.66 -4.12
C GLU A 351 25.95 -23.05 -4.71
N ASP A 352 25.81 -22.18 -5.72
CA ASP A 352 26.94 -21.53 -6.39
C ASP A 352 27.47 -20.28 -5.69
N ASN A 353 26.84 -19.88 -4.56
CA ASN A 353 27.26 -18.71 -3.79
C ASN A 353 27.32 -18.90 -2.27
N ILE A 354 26.99 -20.09 -1.71
CA ILE A 354 27.02 -20.32 -0.25
C ILE A 354 28.30 -20.99 0.26
N HIS A 355 29.11 -21.51 -0.61
CA HIS A 355 30.38 -22.19 -0.25
C HIS A 355 31.57 -21.33 -0.62
N GLU A 356 32.63 -21.33 0.21
CA GLU A 356 33.82 -20.49 0.01
C GLU A 356 34.55 -20.79 -1.32
N ASP A 357 34.42 -22.00 -1.86
CA ASP A 357 34.95 -22.41 -3.15
C ASP A 357 33.99 -22.18 -4.33
N SER A 358 32.79 -21.69 -4.09
CA SER A 358 31.82 -21.38 -5.15
C SER A 358 32.25 -20.19 -5.97
N LYS A 359 31.91 -20.19 -7.25
CA LYS A 359 32.25 -19.13 -8.22
C LYS A 359 31.81 -17.73 -7.76
N TYR A 360 30.63 -17.66 -7.11
CA TYR A 360 30.02 -16.38 -6.72
C TYR A 360 30.04 -16.14 -5.20
N TRP A 361 30.83 -16.90 -4.43
CA TRP A 361 30.98 -16.68 -2.99
C TRP A 361 31.32 -15.25 -2.63
N TYR A 362 32.14 -14.57 -3.43
CA TYR A 362 32.51 -13.17 -3.21
C TYR A 362 31.30 -12.22 -3.13
N LEU A 363 30.19 -12.54 -3.82
CA LEU A 363 28.95 -11.76 -3.72
C LEU A 363 28.30 -11.92 -2.35
N THR A 364 28.31 -13.13 -1.80
CA THR A 364 27.78 -13.41 -0.46
C THR A 364 28.61 -12.69 0.61
N GLU A 365 29.93 -12.60 0.45
CA GLU A 365 30.77 -11.80 1.34
C GLU A 365 30.40 -10.31 1.26
N ILE A 366 30.21 -9.76 0.06
CA ILE A 366 29.78 -8.36 -0.15
C ILE A 366 28.37 -8.14 0.41
N ALA A 367 27.44 -9.08 0.21
CA ALA A 367 26.09 -9.00 0.74
C ALA A 367 26.09 -9.00 2.28
N ALA A 368 26.88 -9.88 2.91
CA ALA A 368 27.04 -9.92 4.36
C ALA A 368 27.64 -8.60 4.92
N GLN A 369 28.67 -8.06 4.27
CA GLN A 369 29.25 -6.76 4.65
C GLN A 369 28.23 -5.62 4.49
N CYS A 370 27.42 -5.64 3.43
CA CYS A 370 26.37 -4.68 3.20
C CYS A 370 25.28 -4.76 4.29
N THR A 371 24.84 -5.98 4.61
CA THR A 371 23.86 -6.22 5.68
C THR A 371 24.38 -5.78 7.03
N ALA A 372 25.62 -6.09 7.36
CA ALA A 372 26.24 -5.66 8.60
C ALA A 372 26.30 -4.12 8.75
N LYS A 373 26.48 -3.39 7.65
CA LYS A 373 26.57 -1.93 7.65
C LYS A 373 25.24 -1.22 7.49
N ARG A 374 24.30 -1.79 6.73
CA ARG A 374 23.07 -1.12 6.27
C ARG A 374 21.77 -1.82 6.63
N MET A 375 21.83 -2.99 7.28
CA MET A 375 20.68 -3.83 7.61
C MET A 375 19.94 -4.35 6.37
N VAL A 376 20.56 -4.33 5.22
CA VAL A 376 20.10 -4.85 3.92
C VAL A 376 21.30 -5.30 3.09
N PRO A 377 21.16 -6.29 2.19
CA PRO A 377 19.97 -7.03 1.80
C PRO A 377 19.49 -8.03 2.86
N ASP A 378 18.22 -8.47 2.73
CA ASP A 378 17.76 -9.69 3.39
C ASP A 378 18.41 -10.87 2.68
N LEU A 379 19.04 -11.77 3.46
CA LEU A 379 19.61 -13.02 2.95
C LEU A 379 18.50 -14.08 2.95
N SER A 380 18.16 -14.60 1.79
CA SER A 380 16.98 -15.46 1.61
C SER A 380 17.34 -16.85 1.14
N LEU A 381 16.66 -17.85 1.71
CA LEU A 381 16.71 -19.27 1.35
C LEU A 381 15.42 -19.68 0.63
N ILE A 382 15.00 -18.93 -0.37
CA ILE A 382 13.68 -19.06 -1.04
C ILE A 382 13.43 -20.47 -1.59
N HIS A 383 14.48 -21.22 -1.92
CA HIS A 383 14.36 -22.54 -2.56
C HIS A 383 14.45 -23.72 -1.63
N ILE A 384 14.63 -23.50 -0.37
CA ILE A 384 14.84 -24.61 0.58
C ILE A 384 13.56 -24.98 1.29
#